data_900545ce3da4bc777264ef39d1af2274
#
_entry.id   900545ce3da4bc777264ef39d1af2274
#
_cell.length_a   1.000
_cell.length_b   1.000
_cell.length_c   1.000
_cell.angle_alpha   90.00
_cell.angle_beta   90.00
_cell.angle_gamma   90.00
#
_symmetry.space_group_name_H-M   'P 1'
#
loop_
_entity.id
_entity.type
_entity.pdbx_description
1 polymer ?
#
loop_
_entity_poly.entity_id
_entity_poly.type
_entity_poly.pdbx_seq_one_letter_code
_entity_poly.pdbx_strand_id
1 'polypeptide(L)'
;MHPARQAYVEEAEDTDMGINLADLPVDQDYEMPGAAADMPTERVSALQAQFDRKRRVAATVVPTDDTRVRMRLRELGEPITLFGEGPGDRRDRLREFLTDLAERQGEGDVEMEEPEEEEGAEQQEEFYTEGTDELLEARKAIARFSLPRAKARVARLKEESTIPLRTHVKHRKAIKEKLQNFDLYGSQIAGDRPVSICRFAPDGQTLAAGNWSGGIKLLSVPNLEEKANLKGHTDRIGGLAWFPGATLASSHVSPSTVNLMSGGGEGNINLWALDQDKPLATLSGHSGRVCRTEFHPSGRYAASASFDTTWRLWDVETTAELQLQEGHSREVYAVSFNNDGSLLASGGLDSIGRIWDLRTGRTVMILEGHVREIYGMDWGVDGYRVLSGSGDGWVKCWDLRQVRNTGGIGAHKSVVSDLRWYKGAEAASYLPSTEGSNGQMDIDGATPAPAESSGSVQPKKSGTFFVTSGFDKNVNIFSADDWSLVKTLSGHAGNVLSTDVSNDAQWIASCGHDRTVKLWGIE
;
A
#
# COMPACT_ATOMS: atom_id res chain seq x y z
N MET A 1 -48.93 3.57 -28.13
CA MET A 1 -47.97 4.57 -28.64
C MET A 1 -47.92 5.73 -27.66
N HIS A 2 -46.89 5.79 -26.84
CA HIS A 2 -46.59 6.94 -25.95
C HIS A 2 -45.41 7.70 -26.54
N PRO A 3 -45.46 9.05 -26.60
CA PRO A 3 -44.38 9.86 -27.16
C PRO A 3 -43.21 9.91 -26.21
N ALA A 4 -42.03 9.79 -26.77
CA ALA A 4 -40.74 9.86 -26.10
C ALA A 4 -40.54 11.24 -25.46
N ARG A 5 -40.16 11.26 -24.19
CA ARG A 5 -39.58 12.44 -23.51
C ARG A 5 -38.17 12.67 -24.05
N GLN A 6 -37.97 13.72 -24.82
CA GLN A 6 -36.67 14.24 -25.10
C GLN A 6 -36.15 14.96 -23.82
N ALA A 7 -35.00 14.53 -23.36
CA ALA A 7 -34.28 15.26 -22.34
C ALA A 7 -33.70 16.54 -22.96
N TYR A 8 -34.06 17.68 -22.42
CA TYR A 8 -33.43 18.97 -22.71
C TYR A 8 -32.07 18.94 -22.01
N VAL A 9 -31.01 19.03 -22.79
CA VAL A 9 -29.67 19.37 -22.28
C VAL A 9 -29.57 20.89 -22.33
N GLU A 10 -29.60 21.57 -21.19
CA GLU A 10 -29.20 22.95 -21.07
C GLU A 10 -27.68 22.98 -21.23
N GLU A 11 -27.21 23.55 -22.33
CA GLU A 11 -25.83 23.97 -22.49
C GLU A 11 -25.59 25.14 -21.52
N ALA A 12 -24.84 24.89 -20.46
CA ALA A 12 -24.33 25.95 -19.61
C ALA A 12 -23.28 26.72 -20.42
N GLU A 13 -23.60 27.96 -20.77
CA GLU A 13 -22.61 28.92 -21.28
C GLU A 13 -21.55 29.14 -20.20
N ASP A 14 -20.33 28.69 -20.48
CA ASP A 14 -19.12 29.01 -19.70
C ASP A 14 -18.86 30.53 -19.77
N THR A 15 -19.41 31.26 -18.81
CA THR A 15 -18.92 32.60 -18.50
C THR A 15 -17.74 32.48 -17.57
N ASP A 16 -16.58 32.34 -18.20
CA ASP A 16 -15.27 32.45 -17.55
C ASP A 16 -15.06 33.90 -17.10
N MET A 17 -15.56 34.27 -15.92
CA MET A 17 -15.29 35.53 -15.21
C MET A 17 -14.33 35.25 -14.06
N GLY A 18 -13.18 34.68 -14.39
CA GLY A 18 -12.02 34.72 -13.54
C GLY A 18 -11.51 36.14 -13.38
N ILE A 19 -11.84 36.82 -12.26
CA ILE A 19 -11.22 38.10 -11.90
C ILE A 19 -9.73 37.80 -11.63
N ASN A 20 -8.87 38.29 -12.53
CA ASN A 20 -7.43 38.21 -12.37
C ASN A 20 -7.03 39.09 -11.18
N LEU A 21 -6.45 38.48 -10.14
CA LEU A 21 -6.02 39.17 -8.91
C LEU A 21 -4.96 40.26 -9.16
N ALA A 22 -4.35 40.26 -10.36
CA ALA A 22 -3.35 41.26 -10.79
C ALA A 22 -3.96 42.57 -11.33
N ASP A 23 -5.26 42.58 -11.63
CA ASP A 23 -5.96 43.77 -12.17
C ASP A 23 -6.77 44.54 -11.11
N LEU A 24 -6.60 44.20 -9.83
CA LEU A 24 -7.15 45.00 -8.75
C LEU A 24 -6.25 46.22 -8.54
N PRO A 25 -6.74 47.45 -8.70
CA PRO A 25 -5.97 48.63 -8.38
C PRO A 25 -5.65 48.63 -6.88
N VAL A 26 -4.39 48.48 -6.56
CA VAL A 26 -3.81 48.75 -5.25
C VAL A 26 -3.79 50.27 -5.13
N ASP A 27 -4.44 50.82 -4.14
CA ASP A 27 -4.62 52.25 -3.82
C ASP A 27 -5.90 52.89 -4.43
N GLN A 28 -7.00 52.59 -3.78
CA GLN A 28 -8.03 53.63 -3.58
C GLN A 28 -8.36 53.68 -2.09
N ASP A 29 -7.86 54.75 -1.46
CA ASP A 29 -8.43 55.22 -0.21
C ASP A 29 -9.95 55.37 -0.43
N TYR A 30 -10.72 54.46 0.19
CA TYR A 30 -12.16 54.58 0.22
C TYR A 30 -12.48 55.78 1.11
N GLU A 31 -12.46 56.95 0.54
CA GLU A 31 -13.18 58.08 1.11
C GLU A 31 -14.67 57.74 1.05
N MET A 32 -15.21 57.42 2.21
CA MET A 32 -16.66 57.27 2.38
C MET A 32 -17.34 58.55 1.88
N PRO A 33 -18.24 58.46 0.89
CA PRO A 33 -18.96 59.67 0.45
C PRO A 33 -19.72 60.26 1.64
N GLY A 34 -19.52 61.56 1.90
CA GLY A 34 -19.93 62.36 3.04
C GLY A 34 -21.40 62.25 3.47
N ALA A 35 -21.75 61.15 4.13
CA ALA A 35 -23.04 60.96 4.78
C ALA A 35 -22.93 60.90 6.33
N ALA A 36 -21.75 61.19 6.88
CA ALA A 36 -21.52 61.14 8.32
C ALA A 36 -21.76 62.47 9.07
N ALA A 37 -22.10 63.54 8.35
CA ALA A 37 -22.25 64.86 8.96
C ALA A 37 -23.62 65.14 9.61
N ASP A 38 -24.62 64.30 9.37
CA ASP A 38 -26.00 64.53 9.86
C ASP A 38 -26.64 63.38 10.67
N MET A 39 -25.84 62.39 11.07
CA MET A 39 -26.37 61.37 11.95
C MET A 39 -26.15 61.77 13.41
N PRO A 40 -27.23 61.69 14.27
CA PRO A 40 -27.08 61.95 15.68
C PRO A 40 -26.05 60.99 16.29
N THR A 41 -25.13 61.51 17.08
CA THR A 41 -24.01 60.79 17.73
C THR A 41 -24.46 59.49 18.44
N GLU A 42 -25.71 59.46 18.95
CA GLU A 42 -26.32 58.26 19.56
C GLU A 42 -26.53 57.12 18.56
N ARG A 43 -26.82 57.38 17.30
CA ARG A 43 -26.99 56.34 16.28
C ARG A 43 -25.67 55.73 15.86
N VAL A 44 -24.61 56.56 15.79
CA VAL A 44 -23.26 56.11 15.45
C VAL A 44 -22.72 55.26 16.58
N SER A 45 -22.90 55.64 17.84
CA SER A 45 -22.48 54.84 18.99
C SER A 45 -23.29 53.54 19.12
N ALA A 46 -24.57 53.54 18.80
CA ALA A 46 -25.38 52.33 18.77
C ALA A 46 -24.97 51.33 17.68
N LEU A 47 -24.57 51.86 16.48
CA LEU A 47 -24.02 51.03 15.41
C LEU A 47 -22.65 50.48 15.77
N GLN A 48 -21.77 51.28 16.36
CA GLN A 48 -20.48 50.80 16.85
C GLN A 48 -20.65 49.71 17.91
N ALA A 49 -21.55 49.91 18.89
CA ALA A 49 -21.86 48.87 19.89
C ALA A 49 -22.40 47.60 19.27
N GLN A 50 -23.21 47.68 18.22
CA GLN A 50 -23.67 46.47 17.49
C GLN A 50 -22.51 45.76 16.72
N PHE A 51 -21.61 46.52 16.13
CA PHE A 51 -20.43 45.94 15.49
C PHE A 51 -19.50 45.28 16.48
N ASP A 52 -19.23 45.92 17.60
CA ASP A 52 -18.41 45.37 18.67
C ASP A 52 -19.03 44.11 19.29
N ARG A 53 -20.35 44.10 19.44
CA ARG A 53 -21.09 42.89 19.90
C ARG A 53 -20.95 41.73 18.88
N LYS A 54 -21.17 41.98 17.58
CA LYS A 54 -21.01 40.97 16.55
C LYS A 54 -19.57 40.44 16.50
N ARG A 55 -18.58 41.30 16.69
CA ARG A 55 -17.17 40.94 16.75
C ARG A 55 -16.87 40.04 17.95
N ARG A 56 -17.43 40.34 19.12
CA ARG A 56 -17.30 39.49 20.32
C ARG A 56 -18.02 38.15 20.14
N VAL A 57 -19.21 38.12 19.59
CA VAL A 57 -19.92 36.87 19.25
C VAL A 57 -19.07 36.01 18.31
N ALA A 58 -18.47 36.61 17.28
CA ALA A 58 -17.62 35.87 16.34
C ALA A 58 -16.31 35.35 16.97
N ALA A 59 -15.78 36.06 17.99
CA ALA A 59 -14.57 35.67 18.68
C ALA A 59 -14.80 34.60 19.76
N THR A 60 -16.05 34.37 20.19
CA THR A 60 -16.37 33.34 21.19
C THR A 60 -16.16 31.94 20.63
N VAL A 61 -15.23 31.20 21.24
CA VAL A 61 -14.92 29.82 20.85
C VAL A 61 -16.03 28.88 21.31
N VAL A 62 -16.58 28.11 20.38
CA VAL A 62 -17.65 27.14 20.65
C VAL A 62 -17.29 25.79 20.03
N PRO A 63 -17.58 24.66 20.68
CA PRO A 63 -17.30 23.34 20.14
C PRO A 63 -17.86 23.14 18.73
N THR A 64 -17.12 22.46 17.87
CA THR A 64 -17.54 22.15 16.50
C THR A 64 -18.45 20.93 16.42
N ASP A 65 -18.41 20.07 17.45
CA ASP A 65 -19.22 18.87 17.55
C ASP A 65 -20.63 19.18 18.07
N ASP A 66 -21.65 18.76 17.31
CA ASP A 66 -23.07 18.99 17.62
C ASP A 66 -23.50 18.33 18.96
N THR A 67 -22.89 17.20 19.33
CA THR A 67 -23.20 16.53 20.61
C THR A 67 -22.74 17.37 21.80
N ARG A 68 -21.53 17.94 21.72
CA ARG A 68 -20.99 18.86 22.75
C ARG A 68 -21.77 20.16 22.81
N VAL A 69 -22.21 20.71 21.68
CA VAL A 69 -23.10 21.90 21.64
C VAL A 69 -24.40 21.63 22.35
N ARG A 70 -25.02 20.47 22.13
CA ARG A 70 -26.29 20.07 22.81
C ARG A 70 -26.09 19.87 24.29
N MET A 71 -25.00 19.27 24.74
CA MET A 71 -24.69 19.11 26.16
C MET A 71 -24.51 20.48 26.82
N ARG A 72 -23.78 21.39 26.19
CA ARG A 72 -23.53 22.73 26.74
C ARG A 72 -24.81 23.58 26.83
N LEU A 73 -25.70 23.51 25.83
CA LEU A 73 -27.01 24.14 25.88
C LEU A 73 -27.86 23.58 27.05
N ARG A 74 -27.78 22.25 27.28
CA ARG A 74 -28.49 21.61 28.39
C ARG A 74 -27.96 22.05 29.76
N GLU A 75 -26.66 22.20 29.93
CA GLU A 75 -26.02 22.71 31.15
C GLU A 75 -26.45 24.15 31.47
N LEU A 76 -26.63 24.96 30.43
CA LEU A 76 -27.08 26.34 30.54
C LEU A 76 -28.60 26.47 30.72
N GLY A 77 -29.33 25.35 30.76
CA GLY A 77 -30.79 25.33 30.94
C GLY A 77 -31.60 25.70 29.69
N GLU A 78 -30.95 25.80 28.55
CA GLU A 78 -31.57 26.15 27.26
C GLU A 78 -32.09 24.90 26.52
N PRO A 79 -33.16 25.06 25.68
CA PRO A 79 -33.66 23.96 24.85
C PRO A 79 -32.58 23.39 23.95
N ILE A 80 -32.40 22.07 23.95
CA ILE A 80 -31.35 21.38 23.20
C ILE A 80 -31.52 21.60 21.69
N THR A 81 -32.76 21.61 21.18
CA THR A 81 -33.10 21.79 19.77
C THR A 81 -34.37 22.61 19.64
N LEU A 82 -34.39 23.54 18.69
CA LEU A 82 -35.58 24.27 18.29
C LEU A 82 -36.11 23.71 16.95
N PHE A 83 -37.41 23.91 16.70
CA PHE A 83 -38.03 23.43 15.47
C PHE A 83 -37.46 24.14 14.25
N GLY A 84 -36.91 23.37 13.30
CA GLY A 84 -36.28 23.89 12.07
C GLY A 84 -34.82 24.32 12.21
N GLU A 85 -34.21 24.14 13.39
CA GLU A 85 -32.81 24.53 13.66
C GLU A 85 -31.82 23.45 13.17
N GLY A 86 -30.87 23.84 12.33
CA GLY A 86 -29.74 23.01 11.89
C GLY A 86 -28.57 22.97 12.90
N PRO A 87 -27.57 22.11 12.70
CA PRO A 87 -26.38 22.05 13.58
C PRO A 87 -25.58 23.37 13.60
N GLY A 88 -25.58 24.13 12.50
CA GLY A 88 -24.95 25.46 12.41
C GLY A 88 -25.67 26.48 13.27
N ASP A 89 -27.00 26.55 13.16
CA ASP A 89 -27.83 27.51 13.86
C ASP A 89 -27.77 27.30 15.37
N ARG A 90 -27.72 26.04 15.83
CA ARG A 90 -27.52 25.69 17.26
C ARG A 90 -26.21 26.21 17.82
N ARG A 91 -25.13 26.14 16.99
CA ARG A 91 -23.82 26.62 17.38
C ARG A 91 -23.78 28.14 17.48
N ASP A 92 -24.47 28.83 16.56
CA ASP A 92 -24.56 30.27 16.58
C ASP A 92 -25.41 30.75 17.74
N ARG A 93 -26.51 30.06 18.07
CA ARG A 93 -27.33 30.30 19.27
C ARG A 93 -26.53 30.14 20.56
N LEU A 94 -25.68 29.11 20.66
CA LEU A 94 -24.80 28.91 21.81
C LEU A 94 -23.78 30.05 21.95
N ARG A 95 -23.23 30.56 20.84
CA ARG A 95 -22.36 31.74 20.86
C ARG A 95 -23.02 32.99 21.38
N GLU A 96 -24.23 33.29 20.87
CA GLU A 96 -25.01 34.43 21.35
C GLU A 96 -25.31 34.33 22.83
N PHE A 97 -25.69 33.14 23.30
CA PHE A 97 -26.03 32.92 24.68
C PHE A 97 -24.83 33.08 25.62
N LEU A 98 -23.67 32.57 25.23
CA LEU A 98 -22.42 32.72 25.99
C LEU A 98 -21.96 34.18 26.05
N THR A 99 -22.10 34.96 24.96
CA THR A 99 -21.78 36.39 24.97
C THR A 99 -22.75 37.20 25.84
N ASP A 100 -24.05 36.90 25.85
CA ASP A 100 -25.04 37.53 26.72
C ASP A 100 -24.77 37.21 28.22
N LEU A 101 -24.30 36.01 28.51
CA LEU A 101 -23.95 35.59 29.84
C LEU A 101 -22.69 36.31 30.34
N ALA A 102 -21.67 36.45 29.50
CA ALA A 102 -20.46 37.20 29.80
C ALA A 102 -20.76 38.71 30.00
N GLU A 103 -21.66 39.32 29.20
CA GLU A 103 -22.11 40.70 29.37
C GLU A 103 -22.88 40.93 30.68
N ARG A 104 -23.65 39.93 31.14
CA ARG A 104 -24.37 39.98 32.42
C ARG A 104 -23.48 39.85 33.64
N GLN A 105 -22.38 39.12 33.52
CA GLN A 105 -21.43 38.90 34.62
C GLN A 105 -20.41 40.04 34.77
N GLY A 106 -20.33 40.99 33.82
CA GLY A 106 -19.50 42.18 33.89
C GLY A 106 -17.99 41.90 33.73
N GLU A 107 -17.60 40.73 33.31
CA GLU A 107 -16.24 40.33 33.02
C GLU A 107 -15.96 40.57 31.52
N GLY A 108 -15.31 41.70 31.21
CA GLY A 108 -14.58 41.84 29.97
C GLY A 108 -13.37 40.93 30.06
N ASP A 109 -13.20 40.04 29.08
CA ASP A 109 -12.23 38.99 29.00
C ASP A 109 -12.37 37.86 30.05
N VAL A 110 -13.34 36.99 29.85
CA VAL A 110 -13.19 35.62 30.30
C VAL A 110 -12.19 34.99 29.35
N GLU A 111 -10.89 35.04 29.68
CA GLU A 111 -9.97 33.98 29.29
C GLU A 111 -10.66 32.71 29.82
N MET A 112 -11.34 32.00 28.93
CA MET A 112 -11.67 30.62 29.21
C MET A 112 -10.31 29.94 29.35
N GLU A 113 -9.89 29.63 30.60
CA GLU A 113 -9.04 28.49 30.85
C GLU A 113 -9.60 27.42 29.91
N GLU A 114 -8.80 27.05 28.90
CA GLU A 114 -9.05 25.80 28.19
C GLU A 114 -9.30 24.83 29.35
N PRO A 115 -10.47 24.16 29.43
CA PRO A 115 -10.62 23.13 30.42
C PRO A 115 -9.38 22.29 30.16
N GLU A 116 -8.48 22.24 31.17
CA GLU A 116 -7.45 21.21 31.20
C GLU A 116 -8.21 20.02 30.65
N GLU A 117 -7.79 19.51 29.49
CA GLU A 117 -8.31 18.25 29.00
C GLU A 117 -8.07 17.33 30.19
N GLU A 118 -9.06 17.30 31.13
CA GLU A 118 -9.24 16.10 31.87
C GLU A 118 -9.30 15.08 30.75
N GLU A 119 -8.24 14.30 30.60
CA GLU A 119 -8.19 13.05 29.88
C GLU A 119 -9.19 12.06 30.48
N GLY A 120 -10.38 12.51 30.72
CA GLY A 120 -11.67 11.87 30.64
C GLY A 120 -12.21 12.03 29.22
N ALA A 121 -11.37 11.98 28.19
CA ALA A 121 -11.78 11.33 26.98
C ALA A 121 -12.36 10.01 27.49
N GLU A 122 -13.70 9.83 27.37
CA GLU A 122 -14.23 8.50 27.24
C GLU A 122 -13.25 7.83 26.30
N GLN A 123 -12.29 7.10 26.88
CA GLN A 123 -11.58 6.09 26.19
C GLN A 123 -12.74 5.33 25.60
N GLN A 124 -13.04 5.58 24.31
CA GLN A 124 -13.63 4.53 23.54
C GLN A 124 -12.73 3.39 23.94
N GLU A 125 -13.22 2.52 24.78
CA GLU A 125 -12.58 1.26 25.08
C GLU A 125 -12.50 0.59 23.71
N GLU A 126 -11.51 1.02 22.93
CA GLU A 126 -11.03 0.24 21.84
C GLU A 126 -10.61 -1.03 22.57
N PHE A 127 -11.43 -2.07 22.46
CA PHE A 127 -11.13 -3.39 22.96
C PHE A 127 -9.88 -3.86 22.24
N TYR A 128 -8.71 -3.39 22.72
CA TYR A 128 -7.44 -3.96 22.35
C TYR A 128 -7.37 -5.29 23.09
N THR A 129 -7.50 -6.38 22.37
CA THR A 129 -6.95 -7.63 22.86
C THR A 129 -5.46 -7.37 23.04
N GLU A 130 -4.99 -7.43 24.29
CA GLU A 130 -3.56 -7.32 24.59
C GLU A 130 -2.83 -8.34 23.71
N GLY A 131 -1.94 -7.87 22.85
CA GLY A 131 -1.16 -8.74 22.00
C GLY A 131 -0.19 -9.56 22.86
N THR A 132 0.18 -10.73 22.39
CA THR A 132 1.19 -11.55 23.06
C THR A 132 2.52 -10.81 23.15
N ASP A 133 3.33 -11.07 24.18
CA ASP A 133 4.67 -10.50 24.34
C ASP A 133 5.54 -10.81 23.10
N GLU A 134 5.36 -11.98 22.50
CA GLU A 134 6.03 -12.41 21.26
C GLU A 134 5.71 -11.45 20.09
N LEU A 135 4.45 -11.00 19.98
CA LEU A 135 4.06 -10.00 18.97
C LEU A 135 4.72 -8.65 19.24
N LEU A 136 4.82 -8.24 20.50
CA LEU A 136 5.50 -7.00 20.87
C LEU A 136 6.98 -7.04 20.51
N GLU A 137 7.66 -8.16 20.78
CA GLU A 137 9.07 -8.35 20.39
C GLU A 137 9.23 -8.36 18.87
N ALA A 138 8.32 -9.02 18.15
CA ALA A 138 8.30 -9.01 16.69
C ALA A 138 8.14 -7.60 16.11
N ARG A 139 7.21 -6.81 16.65
CA ARG A 139 7.02 -5.40 16.25
C ARG A 139 8.26 -4.54 16.49
N LYS A 140 8.94 -4.72 17.64
CA LYS A 140 10.22 -4.05 17.95
C LYS A 140 11.32 -4.48 16.97
N ALA A 141 11.42 -5.78 16.65
CA ALA A 141 12.40 -6.31 15.70
C ALA A 141 12.13 -5.79 14.28
N ILE A 142 10.89 -5.78 13.83
CA ILE A 142 10.47 -5.19 12.54
C ILE A 142 10.80 -3.69 12.49
N ALA A 143 10.57 -2.94 13.57
CA ALA A 143 10.92 -1.52 13.63
C ALA A 143 12.44 -1.30 13.51
N ARG A 144 13.25 -2.04 14.28
CA ARG A 144 14.71 -1.99 14.21
C ARG A 144 15.26 -2.33 12.82
N PHE A 145 14.65 -3.30 12.15
CA PHE A 145 15.02 -3.71 10.80
C PHE A 145 14.61 -2.67 9.74
N SER A 146 13.39 -2.12 9.83
CA SER A 146 12.81 -1.29 8.77
C SER A 146 13.32 0.15 8.78
N LEU A 147 13.58 0.75 9.94
CA LEU A 147 13.98 2.15 10.05
C LEU A 147 15.30 2.48 9.33
N PRO A 148 16.41 1.71 9.50
CA PRO A 148 17.65 1.96 8.76
C PRO A 148 17.46 1.81 7.24
N ARG A 149 16.66 0.83 6.80
CA ARG A 149 16.36 0.58 5.39
C ARG A 149 15.56 1.72 4.77
N ALA A 150 14.55 2.20 5.46
CA ALA A 150 13.78 3.35 5.05
C ALA A 150 14.66 4.62 4.94
N LYS A 151 15.56 4.84 5.91
CA LYS A 151 16.53 5.96 5.86
C LYS A 151 17.46 5.84 4.64
N ALA A 152 18.01 4.67 4.38
CA ALA A 152 18.86 4.40 3.22
C ALA A 152 18.10 4.58 1.90
N ARG A 153 16.84 4.11 1.82
CA ARG A 153 15.97 4.32 0.65
C ARG A 153 15.73 5.81 0.39
N VAL A 154 15.38 6.58 1.42
CA VAL A 154 15.14 8.04 1.27
C VAL A 154 16.41 8.77 0.84
N ALA A 155 17.58 8.44 1.40
CA ALA A 155 18.87 9.00 0.98
C ALA A 155 19.11 8.74 -0.51
N ARG A 156 18.91 7.50 -0.96
CA ARG A 156 19.04 7.09 -2.34
C ARG A 156 18.07 7.80 -3.29
N LEU A 157 16.81 7.95 -2.91
CA LEU A 157 15.83 8.70 -3.71
C LEU A 157 16.22 10.18 -3.87
N LYS A 158 16.86 10.77 -2.84
CA LYS A 158 17.44 12.12 -2.94
C LYS A 158 18.59 12.17 -3.95
N GLU A 159 19.49 11.20 -3.93
CA GLU A 159 20.58 11.08 -4.92
C GLU A 159 20.02 10.90 -6.33
N GLU A 160 19.05 10.00 -6.53
CA GLU A 160 18.39 9.80 -7.83
C GLU A 160 17.71 11.07 -8.36
N SER A 161 17.17 11.90 -7.48
CA SER A 161 16.52 13.16 -7.88
C SER A 161 17.50 14.20 -8.45
N THR A 162 18.81 14.04 -8.20
CA THR A 162 19.85 14.93 -8.75
C THR A 162 20.23 14.58 -10.19
N ILE A 163 19.87 13.38 -10.66
CA ILE A 163 20.20 12.91 -12.02
C ILE A 163 19.38 13.69 -13.06
N PRO A 164 20.00 14.21 -14.12
CA PRO A 164 19.29 14.93 -15.17
C PRO A 164 18.21 14.07 -15.84
N LEU A 165 17.03 14.64 -16.08
CA LEU A 165 15.88 13.95 -16.68
C LEU A 165 16.23 13.29 -18.03
N ARG A 166 17.10 13.91 -18.82
CA ARG A 166 17.58 13.33 -20.09
C ARG A 166 18.25 11.97 -19.92
N THR A 167 19.02 11.80 -18.85
CA THR A 167 19.72 10.54 -18.54
C THR A 167 18.69 9.46 -18.15
N HIS A 168 17.70 9.82 -17.33
CA HIS A 168 16.59 8.91 -17.00
C HIS A 168 15.83 8.48 -18.26
N VAL A 169 15.44 9.40 -19.12
CA VAL A 169 14.73 9.09 -20.37
C VAL A 169 15.54 8.17 -21.27
N LYS A 170 16.84 8.45 -21.46
CA LYS A 170 17.74 7.61 -22.26
C LYS A 170 17.84 6.20 -21.69
N HIS A 171 18.02 6.09 -20.38
CA HIS A 171 18.13 4.79 -19.69
C HIS A 171 16.83 3.98 -19.80
N ARG A 172 15.66 4.63 -19.58
CA ARG A 172 14.35 4.00 -19.73
C ARG A 172 14.08 3.52 -21.15
N LYS A 173 14.46 4.33 -22.16
CA LYS A 173 14.34 3.95 -23.57
C LYS A 173 15.17 2.71 -23.87
N ALA A 174 16.41 2.64 -23.41
CA ALA A 174 17.29 1.49 -23.60
C ALA A 174 16.74 0.21 -22.94
N ILE A 175 16.13 0.33 -21.75
CA ILE A 175 15.46 -0.80 -21.09
C ILE A 175 14.24 -1.24 -21.91
N LYS A 176 13.41 -0.29 -22.36
CA LYS A 176 12.21 -0.57 -23.15
C LYS A 176 12.54 -1.30 -24.46
N GLU A 177 13.60 -0.88 -25.15
CA GLU A 177 14.11 -1.55 -26.35
C GLU A 177 14.56 -3.00 -26.06
N LYS A 178 15.23 -3.23 -24.92
CA LYS A 178 15.58 -4.60 -24.49
C LYS A 178 14.34 -5.45 -24.21
N LEU A 179 13.35 -4.91 -23.50
CA LEU A 179 12.14 -5.63 -23.15
C LEU A 179 11.29 -6.00 -24.38
N GLN A 180 11.39 -5.26 -25.47
CA GLN A 180 10.72 -5.59 -26.74
C GLN A 180 11.26 -6.86 -27.40
N ASN A 181 12.49 -7.26 -27.08
CA ASN A 181 13.15 -8.43 -27.64
C ASN A 181 12.88 -9.73 -26.86
N PHE A 182 12.02 -9.70 -25.82
CA PHE A 182 11.66 -10.91 -25.09
C PHE A 182 10.80 -11.83 -25.97
N ASP A 183 11.23 -13.06 -26.16
CA ASP A 183 10.48 -14.09 -26.87
C ASP A 183 10.41 -15.39 -26.06
N LEU A 184 9.62 -16.36 -26.53
CA LEU A 184 9.48 -17.65 -25.87
C LEU A 184 10.77 -18.44 -26.02
N TYR A 185 11.48 -18.63 -24.90
CA TYR A 185 12.73 -19.41 -24.88
C TYR A 185 12.46 -20.90 -24.67
N GLY A 186 11.59 -21.25 -23.73
CA GLY A 186 11.31 -22.64 -23.41
C GLY A 186 9.92 -22.86 -22.80
N SER A 187 9.43 -24.09 -22.91
CA SER A 187 8.16 -24.50 -22.32
C SER A 187 8.27 -25.92 -21.79
N GLN A 188 7.94 -26.13 -20.51
CA GLN A 188 8.00 -27.41 -19.85
C GLN A 188 6.67 -27.75 -19.17
N ILE A 189 6.23 -29.01 -19.23
CA ILE A 189 5.07 -29.50 -18.48
C ILE A 189 5.52 -29.71 -17.02
N ALA A 190 5.00 -28.89 -16.12
CA ALA A 190 5.39 -28.91 -14.71
C ALA A 190 4.44 -29.73 -13.81
N GLY A 191 3.32 -30.23 -14.33
CA GLY A 191 2.40 -31.03 -13.52
C GLY A 191 1.31 -31.72 -14.34
N ASP A 192 0.64 -32.70 -13.71
CA ASP A 192 -0.51 -33.39 -14.27
C ASP A 192 -1.78 -32.53 -14.19
N ARG A 193 -1.79 -31.57 -13.25
CA ARG A 193 -2.84 -30.57 -13.06
C ARG A 193 -2.32 -29.15 -13.35
N PRO A 194 -3.19 -28.16 -13.46
CA PRO A 194 -2.78 -26.76 -13.66
C PRO A 194 -1.70 -26.30 -12.66
N VAL A 195 -0.78 -25.47 -13.15
CA VAL A 195 0.26 -24.85 -12.34
C VAL A 195 -0.25 -23.50 -11.87
N SER A 196 -0.43 -23.36 -10.54
CA SER A 196 -1.07 -22.18 -9.94
C SER A 196 -0.12 -21.00 -9.77
N ILE A 197 1.16 -21.29 -9.47
CA ILE A 197 2.12 -20.28 -9.09
C ILE A 197 3.54 -20.70 -9.53
N CYS A 198 4.32 -19.72 -9.98
CA CYS A 198 5.74 -19.88 -10.23
C CYS A 198 6.52 -18.71 -9.63
N ARG A 199 7.69 -18.99 -9.05
CA ARG A 199 8.57 -17.98 -8.43
C ARG A 199 10.03 -18.30 -8.67
N PHE A 200 10.79 -17.31 -9.10
CA PHE A 200 12.24 -17.41 -9.21
C PHE A 200 12.88 -17.41 -7.83
N ALA A 201 13.90 -18.24 -7.68
CA ALA A 201 14.80 -18.12 -6.55
C ALA A 201 15.64 -16.83 -6.66
N PRO A 202 16.16 -16.31 -5.54
CA PRO A 202 16.96 -15.08 -5.55
C PRO A 202 18.19 -15.11 -6.44
N ASP A 203 18.73 -16.30 -6.75
CA ASP A 203 19.85 -16.48 -7.69
C ASP A 203 19.45 -16.38 -9.19
N GLY A 204 18.16 -16.43 -9.49
CA GLY A 204 17.65 -16.46 -10.86
C GLY A 204 17.89 -17.78 -11.61
N GLN A 205 18.57 -18.78 -11.01
CA GLN A 205 18.93 -20.06 -11.65
C GLN A 205 17.99 -21.20 -11.34
N THR A 206 17.09 -20.98 -10.39
CA THR A 206 16.10 -21.97 -9.97
C THR A 206 14.70 -21.36 -9.99
N LEU A 207 13.74 -22.09 -10.52
CA LEU A 207 12.33 -21.71 -10.55
C LEU A 207 11.52 -22.73 -9.80
N ALA A 208 10.72 -22.30 -8.82
CA ALA A 208 9.76 -23.15 -8.13
C ALA A 208 8.39 -23.01 -8.77
N ALA A 209 7.72 -24.12 -9.04
CA ALA A 209 6.39 -24.19 -9.66
C ALA A 209 5.46 -25.06 -8.81
N GLY A 210 4.41 -24.46 -8.26
CA GLY A 210 3.37 -25.15 -7.46
C GLY A 210 2.17 -25.53 -8.31
N ASN A 211 1.67 -26.74 -8.16
CA ASN A 211 0.54 -27.25 -8.95
C ASN A 211 -0.71 -27.54 -8.09
N TRP A 212 -1.82 -27.82 -8.75
CA TRP A 212 -3.09 -28.13 -8.09
C TRP A 212 -3.17 -29.57 -7.53
N SER A 213 -2.13 -30.38 -7.72
CA SER A 213 -2.04 -31.68 -7.07
C SER A 213 -1.27 -31.66 -5.74
N GLY A 214 -0.81 -30.48 -5.29
CA GLY A 214 -0.08 -30.32 -4.04
C GLY A 214 1.44 -30.53 -4.17
N GLY A 215 1.96 -30.78 -5.37
CA GLY A 215 3.40 -30.92 -5.62
C GLY A 215 4.06 -29.59 -6.00
N ILE A 216 5.31 -29.41 -5.58
CA ILE A 216 6.17 -28.29 -5.98
C ILE A 216 7.33 -28.86 -6.77
N LYS A 217 7.48 -28.43 -8.02
CA LYS A 217 8.65 -28.76 -8.84
C LYS A 217 9.67 -27.64 -8.82
N LEU A 218 10.90 -27.99 -8.59
CA LEU A 218 12.05 -27.11 -8.75
C LEU A 218 12.67 -27.34 -10.12
N LEU A 219 12.72 -26.29 -10.94
CA LEU A 219 13.21 -26.34 -12.31
C LEU A 219 14.49 -25.51 -12.44
N SER A 220 15.45 -26.00 -13.24
CA SER A 220 16.66 -25.25 -13.58
C SER A 220 16.36 -24.18 -14.63
N VAL A 221 16.99 -23.03 -14.52
CA VAL A 221 16.95 -21.97 -15.52
C VAL A 221 18.33 -21.91 -16.22
N PRO A 222 18.40 -21.87 -17.55
CA PRO A 222 17.31 -21.68 -18.53
C PRO A 222 16.66 -22.97 -19.03
N ASN A 223 17.21 -24.16 -18.77
CA ASN A 223 16.81 -25.40 -19.45
C ASN A 223 15.45 -25.95 -19.00
N LEU A 224 14.91 -25.50 -17.86
CA LEU A 224 13.67 -25.99 -17.24
C LEU A 224 13.71 -27.49 -16.88
N GLU A 225 14.91 -28.04 -16.66
CA GLU A 225 15.06 -29.42 -16.17
C GLU A 225 14.61 -29.54 -14.72
N GLU A 226 13.95 -30.65 -14.36
CA GLU A 226 13.50 -30.93 -13.01
C GLU A 226 14.69 -31.24 -12.10
N LYS A 227 14.91 -30.40 -11.07
CA LYS A 227 15.93 -30.59 -10.03
C LYS A 227 15.40 -31.43 -8.86
N ALA A 228 14.17 -31.11 -8.42
CA ALA A 228 13.53 -31.78 -7.28
C ALA A 228 12.01 -31.67 -7.38
N ASN A 229 11.31 -32.56 -6.66
CA ASN A 229 9.86 -32.57 -6.56
C ASN A 229 9.45 -32.73 -5.09
N LEU A 230 9.03 -31.62 -4.47
CA LEU A 230 8.66 -31.56 -3.07
C LEU A 230 7.18 -31.94 -2.90
N LYS A 231 6.90 -32.86 -1.99
CA LYS A 231 5.56 -33.40 -1.75
C LYS A 231 5.20 -33.31 -0.27
N GLY A 232 4.06 -32.69 0.04
CA GLY A 232 3.60 -32.54 1.43
C GLY A 232 2.23 -31.93 1.56
N HIS A 233 1.74 -31.22 0.54
CA HIS A 233 0.37 -30.75 0.49
C HIS A 233 -0.55 -31.82 -0.10
N THR A 234 -1.77 -31.89 0.42
CA THR A 234 -2.81 -32.82 -0.05
C THR A 234 -3.75 -32.19 -1.08
N ASP A 235 -3.80 -30.86 -1.11
CA ASP A 235 -4.63 -30.07 -2.04
C ASP A 235 -3.76 -29.07 -2.80
N ARG A 236 -4.41 -28.26 -3.64
CA ARG A 236 -3.75 -27.28 -4.51
C ARG A 236 -2.88 -26.29 -3.74
N ILE A 237 -1.75 -25.95 -4.34
CA ILE A 237 -0.87 -24.91 -3.84
C ILE A 237 -1.39 -23.55 -4.35
N GLY A 238 -1.63 -22.61 -3.44
CA GLY A 238 -2.04 -21.25 -3.75
C GLY A 238 -0.90 -20.25 -3.64
N GLY A 239 -0.10 -20.34 -2.58
CA GLY A 239 1.02 -19.47 -2.27
C GLY A 239 2.37 -20.16 -2.43
N LEU A 240 3.38 -19.43 -2.88
CA LEU A 240 4.77 -19.88 -2.95
C LEU A 240 5.70 -18.67 -2.77
N ALA A 241 6.67 -18.77 -1.87
CA ALA A 241 7.65 -17.71 -1.64
C ALA A 241 9.01 -18.29 -1.30
N TRP A 242 10.06 -17.68 -1.86
CA TRP A 242 11.44 -18.01 -1.51
C TRP A 242 11.88 -17.20 -0.30
N PHE A 243 12.70 -17.84 0.53
CA PHE A 243 13.34 -17.15 1.65
C PHE A 243 14.30 -16.07 1.11
N PRO A 244 14.32 -14.86 1.70
CA PRO A 244 15.26 -13.81 1.29
C PRO A 244 16.71 -14.31 1.44
N GLY A 245 17.45 -14.31 0.33
CA GLY A 245 18.82 -14.83 0.29
C GLY A 245 18.97 -16.33 0.09
N ALA A 246 17.88 -17.10 -0.05
CA ALA A 246 17.98 -18.51 -0.45
C ALA A 246 18.75 -18.65 -1.77
N THR A 247 19.55 -19.71 -1.90
CA THR A 247 20.35 -20.02 -3.11
C THR A 247 21.44 -19.02 -3.49
N LEU A 248 21.59 -17.89 -2.81
CA LEU A 248 22.64 -16.93 -3.07
C LEU A 248 23.95 -17.39 -2.43
N ALA A 249 25.03 -17.44 -3.23
CA ALA A 249 26.36 -17.81 -2.73
C ALA A 249 26.92 -16.84 -1.67
N SER A 250 26.42 -15.59 -1.67
CA SER A 250 26.80 -14.55 -0.70
C SER A 250 26.00 -14.61 0.62
N SER A 251 24.97 -15.45 0.69
CA SER A 251 24.13 -15.58 1.90
C SER A 251 24.59 -16.73 2.80
N HIS A 252 24.31 -16.61 4.08
CA HIS A 252 24.57 -17.67 5.07
C HIS A 252 23.46 -18.73 5.11
N VAL A 253 22.51 -18.70 4.19
CA VAL A 253 21.39 -19.64 4.12
C VAL A 253 21.87 -20.96 3.53
N SER A 254 21.87 -22.01 4.34
CA SER A 254 22.24 -23.35 3.87
C SER A 254 21.05 -24.03 3.20
N PRO A 255 21.29 -25.00 2.28
CA PRO A 255 20.22 -25.80 1.68
C PRO A 255 19.37 -26.59 2.69
N SER A 256 19.91 -26.87 3.88
CA SER A 256 19.24 -27.61 4.96
C SER A 256 18.33 -26.75 5.84
N THR A 257 18.41 -25.43 5.72
CA THR A 257 17.53 -24.50 6.45
C THR A 257 16.26 -24.22 5.65
N VAL A 258 15.37 -23.36 6.18
CA VAL A 258 14.19 -22.92 5.45
C VAL A 258 14.60 -22.11 4.23
N ASN A 259 14.28 -22.60 3.04
CA ASN A 259 14.58 -21.95 1.77
C ASN A 259 13.32 -21.55 1.01
N LEU A 260 12.22 -22.25 1.21
CA LEU A 260 10.97 -22.06 0.49
C LEU A 260 9.79 -22.21 1.44
N MET A 261 8.71 -21.50 1.17
CA MET A 261 7.43 -21.59 1.86
C MET A 261 6.31 -21.77 0.84
N SER A 262 5.35 -22.64 1.19
CA SER A 262 4.18 -22.87 0.35
C SER A 262 2.89 -22.88 1.16
N GLY A 263 1.82 -22.33 0.59
CA GLY A 263 0.48 -22.36 1.17
C GLY A 263 -0.44 -23.30 0.41
N GLY A 264 -1.12 -24.18 1.12
CA GLY A 264 -1.99 -25.22 0.58
C GLY A 264 -3.49 -24.90 0.67
N GLY A 265 -4.26 -25.65 -0.11
CA GLY A 265 -5.73 -25.58 -0.09
C GLY A 265 -6.34 -26.14 1.19
N GLU A 266 -5.61 -26.95 1.93
CA GLU A 266 -5.98 -27.50 3.25
C GLU A 266 -5.86 -26.49 4.40
N GLY A 267 -5.38 -25.26 4.14
CA GLY A 267 -5.18 -24.23 5.16
C GLY A 267 -3.81 -24.27 5.84
N ASN A 268 -2.95 -25.21 5.48
CA ASN A 268 -1.61 -25.34 6.04
C ASN A 268 -0.57 -24.62 5.20
N ILE A 269 0.48 -24.16 5.86
CA ILE A 269 1.66 -23.55 5.24
C ILE A 269 2.85 -24.46 5.56
N ASN A 270 3.56 -24.93 4.55
CA ASN A 270 4.73 -25.79 4.71
C ASN A 270 6.01 -25.01 4.44
N LEU A 271 7.01 -25.23 5.31
CA LEU A 271 8.37 -24.71 5.18
C LEU A 271 9.29 -25.83 4.66
N TRP A 272 10.11 -25.51 3.67
CA TRP A 272 10.91 -26.49 2.93
C TRP A 272 12.39 -26.16 2.96
N ALA A 273 13.20 -27.24 3.06
CA ALA A 273 14.61 -27.22 2.72
C ALA A 273 14.81 -27.67 1.28
N LEU A 274 15.99 -27.43 0.71
CA LEU A 274 16.31 -27.87 -0.65
C LEU A 274 16.94 -29.26 -0.72
N ASP A 275 17.39 -29.78 0.40
CA ASP A 275 18.02 -31.10 0.53
C ASP A 275 17.03 -32.22 0.87
N GLN A 276 15.77 -31.89 1.14
CA GLN A 276 14.72 -32.84 1.54
C GLN A 276 13.45 -32.65 0.74
N ASP A 277 12.79 -33.77 0.40
CA ASP A 277 11.51 -33.77 -0.34
C ASP A 277 10.29 -33.56 0.57
N LYS A 278 10.49 -33.61 1.89
CA LYS A 278 9.43 -33.43 2.90
C LYS A 278 9.54 -32.06 3.57
N PRO A 279 8.41 -31.51 4.03
CA PRO A 279 8.45 -30.23 4.74
C PRO A 279 9.21 -30.34 6.06
N LEU A 280 10.00 -29.29 6.39
CA LEU A 280 10.69 -29.15 7.68
C LEU A 280 9.71 -28.90 8.82
N ALA A 281 8.74 -28.03 8.57
CA ALA A 281 7.72 -27.64 9.53
C ALA A 281 6.43 -27.27 8.80
N THR A 282 5.32 -27.38 9.52
CA THR A 282 3.99 -26.99 9.03
C THR A 282 3.40 -25.99 9.99
N LEU A 283 3.00 -24.82 9.47
CA LEU A 283 2.27 -23.78 10.18
C LEU A 283 0.78 -24.03 9.95
N SER A 284 0.05 -24.33 11.02
CA SER A 284 -1.40 -24.59 10.98
C SER A 284 -2.14 -23.52 11.77
N GLY A 285 -3.33 -23.15 11.29
CA GLY A 285 -4.16 -22.15 11.95
C GLY A 285 -5.28 -21.62 11.05
N HIS A 286 -5.03 -21.44 9.77
CA HIS A 286 -6.07 -21.04 8.84
C HIS A 286 -7.18 -22.08 8.72
N SER A 287 -8.43 -21.64 8.76
CA SER A 287 -9.61 -22.48 8.54
C SER A 287 -10.00 -22.60 7.06
N GLY A 288 -9.45 -21.73 6.22
CA GLY A 288 -9.69 -21.70 4.79
C GLY A 288 -8.41 -21.91 3.98
N ARG A 289 -8.58 -22.03 2.67
CA ARG A 289 -7.47 -22.18 1.72
C ARG A 289 -6.48 -21.01 1.79
N VAL A 290 -5.18 -21.29 1.86
CA VAL A 290 -4.13 -20.27 1.74
C VAL A 290 -3.90 -19.94 0.26
N CYS A 291 -4.05 -18.67 -0.11
CA CYS A 291 -3.98 -18.20 -1.50
C CYS A 291 -2.64 -17.59 -1.87
N ARG A 292 -2.03 -16.87 -0.95
CA ARG A 292 -0.70 -16.27 -1.12
C ARG A 292 0.07 -16.36 0.17
N THR A 293 1.37 -16.51 0.01
CA THR A 293 2.35 -16.46 1.10
C THR A 293 3.51 -15.60 0.66
N GLU A 294 4.09 -14.82 1.57
CA GLU A 294 5.29 -14.03 1.31
C GLU A 294 6.15 -13.96 2.57
N PHE A 295 7.47 -14.02 2.40
CA PHE A 295 8.41 -13.76 3.48
C PHE A 295 8.61 -12.27 3.71
N HIS A 296 8.71 -11.90 4.96
CA HIS A 296 9.20 -10.58 5.33
C HIS A 296 10.67 -10.43 4.87
N PRO A 297 11.11 -9.24 4.43
CA PRO A 297 12.50 -9.04 3.96
C PRO A 297 13.59 -9.41 4.96
N SER A 298 13.30 -9.51 6.27
CA SER A 298 14.26 -10.02 7.27
C SER A 298 14.46 -11.54 7.22
N GLY A 299 13.53 -12.27 6.59
CA GLY A 299 13.50 -13.73 6.59
C GLY A 299 12.88 -14.36 7.84
N ARG A 300 12.83 -13.66 8.98
CA ARG A 300 12.31 -14.21 10.24
C ARG A 300 10.79 -14.37 10.25
N TYR A 301 10.06 -13.43 9.62
CA TYR A 301 8.60 -13.45 9.62
C TYR A 301 8.05 -13.81 8.26
N ALA A 302 6.83 -14.30 8.24
CA ALA A 302 6.09 -14.63 7.03
C ALA A 302 4.63 -14.18 7.15
N ALA A 303 4.00 -13.83 6.03
CA ALA A 303 2.58 -13.54 5.98
C ALA A 303 1.86 -14.49 5.03
N SER A 304 0.61 -14.78 5.36
CA SER A 304 -0.28 -15.61 4.56
C SER A 304 -1.65 -14.94 4.40
N ALA A 305 -2.23 -15.05 3.22
CA ALA A 305 -3.59 -14.62 2.91
C ALA A 305 -4.46 -15.84 2.67
N SER A 306 -5.67 -15.85 3.25
CA SER A 306 -6.54 -17.01 3.21
C SER A 306 -8.00 -16.68 2.86
N PHE A 307 -8.72 -17.70 2.45
CA PHE A 307 -10.16 -17.68 2.21
C PHE A 307 -11.00 -17.59 3.49
N ASP A 308 -10.37 -17.68 4.66
CA ASP A 308 -11.02 -17.41 5.96
C ASP A 308 -11.23 -15.91 6.26
N THR A 309 -11.07 -15.05 5.26
CA THR A 309 -11.21 -13.58 5.35
C THR A 309 -10.10 -12.87 6.10
N THR A 310 -9.08 -13.60 6.56
CA THR A 310 -7.97 -13.08 7.35
C THR A 310 -6.63 -13.18 6.63
N TRP A 311 -5.70 -12.36 7.04
CA TRP A 311 -4.28 -12.63 6.82
C TRP A 311 -3.59 -12.80 8.17
N ARG A 312 -2.53 -13.64 8.20
CA ARG A 312 -1.80 -13.94 9.44
C ARG A 312 -0.33 -13.67 9.29
N LEU A 313 0.29 -13.28 10.41
CA LEU A 313 1.73 -13.10 10.55
C LEU A 313 2.29 -14.26 11.38
N TRP A 314 3.36 -14.87 10.88
CA TRP A 314 4.01 -16.04 11.47
C TRP A 314 5.47 -15.74 11.79
N ASP A 315 5.97 -16.28 12.87
CA ASP A 315 7.41 -16.39 13.10
C ASP A 315 7.91 -17.72 12.51
N VAL A 316 8.87 -17.64 11.60
CA VAL A 316 9.41 -18.81 10.88
C VAL A 316 10.30 -19.65 11.77
N GLU A 317 10.97 -19.04 12.76
CA GLU A 317 11.87 -19.73 13.69
C GLU A 317 11.10 -20.55 14.74
N THR A 318 10.09 -19.93 15.35
CA THR A 318 9.28 -20.56 16.40
C THR A 318 8.08 -21.32 15.86
N THR A 319 7.76 -21.14 14.57
CA THR A 319 6.55 -21.67 13.91
C THR A 319 5.23 -21.22 14.55
N ALA A 320 5.27 -20.16 15.35
CA ALA A 320 4.11 -19.62 16.05
C ALA A 320 3.34 -18.59 15.19
N GLU A 321 2.03 -18.56 15.39
CA GLU A 321 1.18 -17.47 14.89
C GLU A 321 1.35 -16.26 15.80
N LEU A 322 1.83 -15.13 15.24
CA LEU A 322 2.02 -13.89 15.99
C LEU A 322 0.79 -12.99 15.97
N GLN A 323 0.12 -12.91 14.81
CA GLN A 323 -1.01 -12.02 14.64
C GLN A 323 -2.00 -12.61 13.63
N LEU A 324 -3.26 -12.65 14.04
CA LEU A 324 -4.39 -12.82 13.15
C LEU A 324 -4.97 -11.44 12.87
N GLN A 325 -5.10 -11.06 11.61
CA GLN A 325 -5.63 -9.77 11.23
C GLN A 325 -6.92 -9.92 10.44
N GLU A 326 -7.97 -9.41 11.02
CA GLU A 326 -9.27 -9.23 10.40
C GLU A 326 -9.40 -7.84 9.76
N GLY A 327 -10.41 -7.66 8.91
CA GLY A 327 -10.73 -6.36 8.32
C GLY A 327 -11.26 -6.41 6.90
N HIS A 328 -11.01 -7.48 6.15
CA HIS A 328 -11.67 -7.72 4.87
C HIS A 328 -13.05 -8.35 5.09
N SER A 329 -14.04 -7.91 4.30
CA SER A 329 -15.41 -8.44 4.37
C SER A 329 -15.59 -9.75 3.59
N ARG A 330 -14.63 -10.09 2.73
CA ARG A 330 -14.57 -11.33 1.97
C ARG A 330 -13.16 -11.90 2.00
N GLU A 331 -12.97 -13.00 1.31
CA GLU A 331 -11.72 -13.75 1.28
C GLU A 331 -10.52 -12.89 0.87
N VAL A 332 -9.39 -13.04 1.57
CA VAL A 332 -8.13 -12.37 1.24
C VAL A 332 -7.35 -13.23 0.26
N TYR A 333 -7.03 -12.67 -0.91
CA TYR A 333 -6.34 -13.41 -1.96
C TYR A 333 -4.87 -13.03 -2.11
N ALA A 334 -4.54 -11.75 -1.99
CA ALA A 334 -3.20 -11.22 -2.20
C ALA A 334 -2.61 -10.66 -0.91
N VAL A 335 -1.33 -10.89 -0.71
CA VAL A 335 -0.53 -10.30 0.36
C VAL A 335 0.86 -9.97 -0.18
N SER A 336 1.41 -8.82 0.19
CA SER A 336 2.77 -8.44 -0.19
C SER A 336 3.40 -7.49 0.82
N PHE A 337 4.69 -7.74 1.13
CA PHE A 337 5.48 -6.87 2.00
C PHE A 337 6.15 -5.74 1.25
N ASN A 338 6.25 -4.59 1.90
CA ASN A 338 7.12 -3.53 1.44
C ASN A 338 8.60 -3.95 1.55
N ASN A 339 9.42 -3.45 0.64
CA ASN A 339 10.87 -3.72 0.62
C ASN A 339 11.60 -3.32 1.91
N ASP A 340 11.10 -2.31 2.63
CA ASP A 340 11.65 -1.92 3.94
C ASP A 340 11.21 -2.89 5.06
N GLY A 341 10.10 -3.62 4.86
CA GLY A 341 9.51 -4.52 5.85
C GLY A 341 8.59 -3.86 6.87
N SER A 342 8.31 -2.56 6.78
CA SER A 342 7.43 -1.86 7.72
C SER A 342 5.95 -2.01 7.43
N LEU A 343 5.58 -2.18 6.15
CA LEU A 343 4.21 -2.19 5.67
C LEU A 343 3.88 -3.50 4.96
N LEU A 344 2.62 -3.87 5.03
CA LEU A 344 2.05 -5.01 4.31
C LEU A 344 0.83 -4.53 3.52
N ALA A 345 0.71 -4.97 2.27
CA ALA A 345 -0.47 -4.76 1.44
C ALA A 345 -1.28 -6.06 1.38
N SER A 346 -2.59 -5.98 1.58
CA SER A 346 -3.51 -7.10 1.39
C SER A 346 -4.62 -6.74 0.40
N GLY A 347 -5.02 -7.69 -0.42
CA GLY A 347 -6.09 -7.53 -1.40
C GLY A 347 -7.11 -8.66 -1.28
N GLY A 348 -8.39 -8.27 -1.21
CA GLY A 348 -9.48 -9.20 -1.01
C GLY A 348 -10.40 -9.36 -2.22
N LEU A 349 -11.24 -10.38 -2.15
CA LEU A 349 -12.35 -10.57 -3.07
C LEU A 349 -13.51 -9.58 -2.80
N ASP A 350 -13.38 -8.72 -1.80
CA ASP A 350 -14.24 -7.56 -1.52
C ASP A 350 -13.95 -6.34 -2.41
N SER A 351 -13.04 -6.46 -3.37
CA SER A 351 -12.56 -5.40 -4.27
C SER A 351 -11.78 -4.28 -3.57
N ILE A 352 -11.45 -4.45 -2.30
CA ILE A 352 -10.74 -3.48 -1.46
C ILE A 352 -9.32 -3.98 -1.23
N GLY A 353 -8.34 -3.08 -1.38
CA GLY A 353 -6.99 -3.28 -0.90
C GLY A 353 -6.78 -2.56 0.43
N ARG A 354 -5.92 -3.07 1.28
CA ARG A 354 -5.56 -2.43 2.56
C ARG A 354 -4.06 -2.42 2.74
N ILE A 355 -3.57 -1.32 3.30
CA ILE A 355 -2.18 -1.18 3.72
C ILE A 355 -2.13 -1.19 5.23
N TRP A 356 -1.32 -2.06 5.78
CA TRP A 356 -1.16 -2.28 7.21
C TRP A 356 0.25 -1.88 7.67
N ASP A 357 0.36 -1.19 8.79
CA ASP A 357 1.65 -0.97 9.45
C ASP A 357 1.89 -2.10 10.45
N LEU A 358 2.89 -2.93 10.18
CA LEU A 358 3.25 -4.07 11.02
C LEU A 358 3.77 -3.69 12.40
N ARG A 359 4.26 -2.45 12.56
CA ARG A 359 4.79 -1.95 13.83
C ARG A 359 3.68 -1.56 14.79
N THR A 360 2.56 -1.05 14.26
CA THR A 360 1.41 -0.60 15.06
C THR A 360 0.23 -1.57 14.97
N GLY A 361 0.16 -2.42 13.93
CA GLY A 361 -0.98 -3.29 13.64
C GLY A 361 -2.19 -2.56 13.06
N ARG A 362 -2.08 -1.27 12.73
CA ARG A 362 -3.19 -0.45 12.21
C ARG A 362 -3.22 -0.41 10.69
N THR A 363 -4.42 -0.23 10.14
CA THR A 363 -4.59 0.11 8.71
C THR A 363 -4.13 1.54 8.47
N VAL A 364 -3.17 1.71 7.56
CA VAL A 364 -2.66 3.04 7.16
C VAL A 364 -3.50 3.64 6.04
N MET A 365 -3.91 2.82 5.08
CA MET A 365 -4.65 3.28 3.90
C MET A 365 -5.58 2.18 3.39
N ILE A 366 -6.76 2.59 2.94
CA ILE A 366 -7.72 1.74 2.24
C ILE A 366 -7.66 2.10 0.75
N LEU A 367 -7.56 1.08 -0.10
CA LEU A 367 -7.42 1.22 -1.55
C LEU A 367 -8.76 0.87 -2.21
N GLU A 368 -9.63 1.88 -2.31
CA GLU A 368 -10.95 1.74 -2.93
C GLU A 368 -10.95 2.22 -4.37
N GLY A 369 -11.62 1.48 -5.25
CA GLY A 369 -11.80 1.90 -6.64
C GLY A 369 -11.79 0.79 -7.67
N HIS A 370 -11.40 -0.45 -7.34
CA HIS A 370 -11.63 -1.60 -8.21
C HIS A 370 -13.12 -1.99 -8.20
N VAL A 371 -13.62 -2.45 -9.35
CA VAL A 371 -15.02 -2.89 -9.49
C VAL A 371 -15.17 -4.36 -9.14
N ARG A 372 -14.08 -5.13 -9.26
CA ARG A 372 -14.03 -6.56 -8.98
C ARG A 372 -12.90 -6.92 -8.04
N GLU A 373 -12.83 -8.18 -7.72
CA GLU A 373 -11.89 -8.81 -6.80
C GLU A 373 -10.43 -8.49 -7.14
N ILE A 374 -9.58 -8.35 -6.12
CA ILE A 374 -8.14 -8.13 -6.27
C ILE A 374 -7.42 -9.48 -6.14
N TYR A 375 -6.68 -9.87 -7.18
CA TYR A 375 -5.95 -11.13 -7.23
C TYR A 375 -4.44 -10.99 -7.05
N GLY A 376 -3.88 -9.84 -7.35
CA GLY A 376 -2.45 -9.61 -7.22
C GLY A 376 -2.15 -8.24 -6.63
N MET A 377 -1.14 -8.17 -5.78
CA MET A 377 -0.59 -6.92 -5.27
C MET A 377 0.93 -7.03 -5.19
N ASP A 378 1.62 -5.95 -5.51
CA ASP A 378 3.06 -5.87 -5.34
C ASP A 378 3.54 -4.44 -5.07
N TRP A 379 4.65 -4.31 -4.36
CA TRP A 379 5.25 -3.03 -3.98
C TRP A 379 6.31 -2.57 -4.97
N GLY A 380 6.31 -1.28 -5.26
CA GLY A 380 7.39 -0.63 -5.97
C GLY A 380 8.68 -0.57 -5.12
N VAL A 381 9.81 -0.53 -5.81
CA VAL A 381 11.13 -0.43 -5.16
C VAL A 381 11.31 0.87 -4.39
N ASP A 382 10.58 1.90 -4.77
CA ASP A 382 10.53 3.21 -4.10
C ASP A 382 9.83 3.18 -2.74
N GLY A 383 9.12 2.11 -2.41
CA GLY A 383 8.51 1.85 -1.10
C GLY A 383 7.27 2.69 -0.77
N TYR A 384 6.77 3.50 -1.71
CA TYR A 384 5.54 4.28 -1.53
C TYR A 384 4.48 4.01 -2.60
N ARG A 385 4.83 3.33 -3.69
CA ARG A 385 3.86 2.91 -4.72
C ARG A 385 3.48 1.45 -4.55
N VAL A 386 2.20 1.17 -4.72
CA VAL A 386 1.63 -0.18 -4.70
C VAL A 386 0.85 -0.39 -5.99
N LEU A 387 1.02 -1.55 -6.61
CA LEU A 387 0.19 -2.00 -7.71
C LEU A 387 -0.86 -2.98 -7.21
N SER A 388 -2.07 -2.88 -7.75
CA SER A 388 -3.13 -3.86 -7.55
C SER A 388 -3.69 -4.32 -8.89
N GLY A 389 -3.83 -5.62 -9.07
CA GLY A 389 -4.43 -6.25 -10.25
C GLY A 389 -5.75 -6.89 -9.91
N SER A 390 -6.79 -6.61 -10.68
CA SER A 390 -8.15 -7.00 -10.37
C SER A 390 -8.79 -7.84 -11.48
N GLY A 391 -9.89 -8.49 -11.10
CA GLY A 391 -10.79 -9.21 -12.00
C GLY A 391 -11.52 -8.33 -13.00
N ASP A 392 -11.42 -7.01 -12.87
CA ASP A 392 -11.94 -6.04 -13.85
C ASP A 392 -11.01 -5.84 -15.07
N GLY A 393 -9.86 -6.51 -15.10
CA GLY A 393 -8.85 -6.39 -16.16
C GLY A 393 -7.92 -5.18 -16.00
N TRP A 394 -8.10 -4.39 -14.96
CA TRP A 394 -7.30 -3.20 -14.70
C TRP A 394 -6.20 -3.47 -13.67
N VAL A 395 -5.09 -2.79 -13.88
CA VAL A 395 -4.03 -2.62 -12.87
C VAL A 395 -4.06 -1.17 -12.43
N LYS A 396 -4.12 -0.92 -11.13
CA LYS A 396 -4.09 0.41 -10.54
C LYS A 396 -2.82 0.62 -9.74
N CYS A 397 -2.31 1.86 -9.76
CA CYS A 397 -1.18 2.30 -8.97
C CYS A 397 -1.63 3.28 -7.90
N TRP A 398 -1.21 3.00 -6.69
CA TRP A 398 -1.54 3.79 -5.49
C TRP A 398 -0.28 4.44 -4.94
N ASP A 399 -0.31 5.72 -4.68
CA ASP A 399 0.77 6.46 -4.02
C ASP A 399 0.37 6.76 -2.57
N LEU A 400 1.09 6.18 -1.61
CA LEU A 400 0.83 6.35 -0.19
C LEU A 400 1.07 7.79 0.28
N ARG A 401 1.96 8.54 -0.38
CA ARG A 401 2.26 9.94 -0.04
C ARG A 401 1.13 10.88 -0.43
N GLN A 402 0.42 10.55 -1.52
CA GLN A 402 -0.72 11.31 -2.01
C GLN A 402 -2.06 10.76 -1.52
N VAL A 403 -2.04 9.58 -0.87
CA VAL A 403 -3.24 8.87 -0.36
C VAL A 403 -4.31 8.71 -1.44
N ARG A 404 -3.89 8.46 -2.69
CA ARG A 404 -4.81 8.34 -3.84
C ARG A 404 -4.30 7.39 -4.91
N ASN A 405 -5.22 6.97 -5.76
CA ASN A 405 -4.90 6.33 -7.03
C ASN A 405 -4.23 7.35 -7.96
N THR A 406 -3.01 7.05 -8.42
CA THR A 406 -2.25 7.90 -9.35
C THR A 406 -2.46 7.52 -10.81
N GLY A 407 -3.01 6.35 -11.10
CA GLY A 407 -3.26 5.90 -12.45
C GLY A 407 -3.78 4.46 -12.51
N GLY A 408 -4.43 4.15 -13.60
CA GLY A 408 -4.91 2.80 -13.91
C GLY A 408 -4.67 2.48 -15.37
N ILE A 409 -4.41 1.20 -15.65
CA ILE A 409 -4.18 0.67 -16.99
C ILE A 409 -5.14 -0.49 -17.22
N GLY A 410 -5.85 -0.51 -18.34
CA GLY A 410 -6.52 -1.71 -18.82
C GLY A 410 -5.47 -2.72 -19.31
N ALA A 411 -4.99 -3.55 -18.38
CA ALA A 411 -3.86 -4.44 -18.63
C ALA A 411 -4.26 -5.66 -19.47
N HIS A 412 -5.44 -6.22 -19.21
CA HIS A 412 -5.94 -7.43 -19.86
C HIS A 412 -7.40 -7.28 -20.25
N LYS A 413 -7.83 -8.01 -21.27
CA LYS A 413 -9.24 -8.10 -21.67
C LYS A 413 -10.09 -8.92 -20.72
N SER A 414 -9.45 -9.63 -19.80
CA SER A 414 -10.06 -10.50 -18.81
C SER A 414 -9.39 -10.25 -17.44
N VAL A 415 -9.59 -11.13 -16.49
CA VAL A 415 -9.03 -11.07 -15.14
C VAL A 415 -7.51 -10.92 -15.17
N VAL A 416 -6.96 -9.98 -14.39
CA VAL A 416 -5.54 -9.95 -14.04
C VAL A 416 -5.33 -10.95 -12.91
N SER A 417 -4.58 -12.01 -13.16
CA SER A 417 -4.40 -13.10 -12.20
C SER A 417 -3.24 -12.89 -11.22
N ASP A 418 -2.16 -12.29 -11.72
CA ASP A 418 -0.97 -11.98 -10.92
C ASP A 418 -0.24 -10.78 -11.52
N LEU A 419 0.54 -10.10 -10.71
CA LEU A 419 1.41 -9.01 -11.15
C LEU A 419 2.69 -9.00 -10.33
N ARG A 420 3.80 -8.63 -10.97
CA ARG A 420 5.09 -8.51 -10.31
C ARG A 420 5.86 -7.29 -10.81
N TRP A 421 6.33 -6.51 -9.87
CA TRP A 421 7.23 -5.40 -10.14
C TRP A 421 8.66 -5.91 -10.19
N TYR A 422 9.44 -5.46 -11.15
CA TYR A 422 10.86 -5.79 -11.21
C TYR A 422 11.62 -5.11 -10.07
N LYS A 423 12.10 -5.89 -9.12
CA LYS A 423 12.77 -5.39 -7.90
C LYS A 423 14.31 -5.28 -8.07
N GLY A 424 14.90 -6.09 -8.96
CA GLY A 424 16.34 -6.13 -9.21
C GLY A 424 17.13 -6.84 -8.12
N ALA A 425 18.40 -7.14 -8.40
CA ALA A 425 19.29 -7.83 -7.47
C ALA A 425 19.59 -7.02 -6.18
N GLU A 426 19.41 -5.72 -6.22
CA GLU A 426 19.63 -4.85 -5.06
C GLU A 426 18.63 -5.12 -3.90
N ALA A 427 17.46 -5.65 -4.20
CA ALA A 427 16.52 -6.06 -3.16
C ALA A 427 17.08 -7.18 -2.27
N ALA A 428 17.95 -8.03 -2.81
CA ALA A 428 18.61 -9.11 -2.09
C ALA A 428 19.85 -8.66 -1.28
N SER A 429 20.48 -7.55 -1.65
CA SER A 429 21.73 -7.07 -1.03
C SER A 429 21.55 -6.37 0.32
N TYR A 430 20.31 -6.25 0.81
CA TYR A 430 20.00 -5.65 2.12
C TYR A 430 19.95 -6.66 3.27
N LEU A 431 20.46 -7.86 3.09
CA LEU A 431 20.68 -8.77 4.21
C LEU A 431 21.74 -8.14 5.13
N PRO A 432 21.46 -7.95 6.42
CA PRO A 432 22.49 -7.50 7.34
C PRO A 432 23.60 -8.55 7.33
N SER A 433 24.84 -8.13 7.03
CA SER A 433 26.00 -8.94 7.36
C SER A 433 25.96 -9.15 8.87
N THR A 434 25.68 -10.37 9.29
CA THR A 434 25.80 -10.79 10.70
C THR A 434 27.28 -10.92 11.04
N GLU A 435 27.99 -9.81 11.05
CA GLU A 435 29.22 -9.70 11.83
C GLU A 435 28.82 -9.31 13.23
N GLY A 436 29.07 -10.25 14.15
CA GLY A 436 28.79 -10.07 15.55
C GLY A 436 29.43 -8.80 16.11
N SER A 437 28.64 -7.84 16.45
CA SER A 437 28.98 -6.85 17.44
C SER A 437 27.82 -6.74 18.42
N ASN A 438 28.06 -7.13 19.64
CA ASN A 438 27.29 -6.68 20.79
C ASN A 438 27.16 -5.16 20.70
N GLY A 439 26.05 -4.72 20.13
CA GLY A 439 25.82 -3.31 19.84
C GLY A 439 25.40 -2.56 21.08
N GLN A 440 26.35 -1.98 21.72
CA GLN A 440 26.16 -0.77 22.52
C GLN A 440 25.92 0.35 21.48
N MET A 441 24.74 0.92 21.45
CA MET A 441 24.44 2.09 20.61
C MET A 441 25.16 3.28 21.24
N ASP A 442 26.26 3.70 20.61
CA ASP A 442 26.82 5.03 20.86
C ASP A 442 25.88 6.09 20.27
N ILE A 443 25.28 6.88 21.15
CA ILE A 443 24.34 7.97 20.84
C ILE A 443 25.11 9.22 20.33
N ASP A 444 26.37 9.10 20.06
CA ASP A 444 27.17 10.23 19.55
C ASP A 444 27.21 10.22 18.02
N GLY A 445 26.59 11.26 17.47
CA GLY A 445 26.33 11.50 16.06
C GLY A 445 27.54 11.70 15.15
N ALA A 446 28.38 10.69 15.00
CA ALA A 446 29.36 10.62 13.92
C ALA A 446 28.79 9.79 12.77
N THR A 447 28.14 10.46 11.82
CA THR A 447 27.89 9.89 10.49
C THR A 447 29.24 9.51 9.86
N PRO A 448 29.44 8.25 9.43
CA PRO A 448 30.57 7.96 8.54
C PRO A 448 30.37 8.80 7.27
N ALA A 449 31.37 9.59 6.92
CA ALA A 449 31.40 10.37 5.70
C ALA A 449 31.14 9.44 4.51
N PRO A 450 30.28 9.82 3.55
CA PRO A 450 30.10 9.04 2.34
C PRO A 450 31.45 8.93 1.63
N ALA A 451 31.87 7.72 1.34
CA ALA A 451 33.02 7.50 0.47
C ALA A 451 32.74 8.24 -0.84
N GLU A 452 33.55 9.26 -1.13
CA GLU A 452 33.52 9.98 -2.41
C GLU A 452 33.90 9.04 -3.54
N SER A 453 32.93 8.27 -4.04
CA SER A 453 33.04 7.65 -5.35
C SER A 453 32.66 8.71 -6.38
N SER A 454 33.65 9.34 -6.99
CA SER A 454 33.52 10.25 -8.14
C SER A 454 33.09 9.52 -9.42
N GLY A 455 32.13 8.62 -9.33
CA GLY A 455 31.43 7.98 -10.45
C GLY A 455 30.12 8.71 -10.71
N SER A 456 29.85 9.10 -11.94
CA SER A 456 28.54 9.65 -12.33
C SER A 456 27.43 8.72 -11.87
N VAL A 457 26.56 9.20 -10.99
CA VAL A 457 25.42 8.43 -10.49
C VAL A 457 24.56 8.00 -11.68
N GLN A 458 24.46 6.69 -11.89
CA GLN A 458 23.66 6.15 -13.00
C GLN A 458 22.24 5.80 -12.51
N PRO A 459 21.20 6.01 -13.35
CA PRO A 459 19.84 5.62 -13.03
C PRO A 459 19.74 4.11 -12.81
N LYS A 460 18.97 3.69 -11.81
CA LYS A 460 18.78 2.28 -11.51
C LYS A 460 17.92 1.55 -12.53
N LYS A 461 18.17 0.25 -12.68
CA LYS A 461 17.31 -0.65 -13.45
C LYS A 461 16.08 -1.09 -12.65
N SER A 462 16.21 -1.25 -11.34
CA SER A 462 15.13 -1.68 -10.44
C SER A 462 13.94 -0.73 -10.49
N GLY A 463 12.72 -1.28 -10.44
CA GLY A 463 11.48 -0.49 -10.48
C GLY A 463 11.11 0.11 -11.84
N THR A 464 11.78 -0.28 -12.93
CA THR A 464 11.57 0.33 -14.26
C THR A 464 10.40 -0.26 -15.03
N PHE A 465 10.00 -1.49 -14.75
CA PHE A 465 8.91 -2.18 -15.40
C PHE A 465 8.22 -3.16 -14.45
N PHE A 466 7.05 -3.60 -14.83
CA PHE A 466 6.33 -4.67 -14.17
C PHE A 466 5.67 -5.58 -15.21
N VAL A 467 5.37 -6.78 -14.76
CA VAL A 467 4.78 -7.82 -15.59
C VAL A 467 3.43 -8.22 -15.00
N THR A 468 2.47 -8.48 -15.87
CA THR A 468 1.12 -8.92 -15.48
C THR A 468 0.73 -10.16 -16.24
N SER A 469 0.02 -11.05 -15.59
CA SER A 469 -0.59 -12.23 -16.22
C SER A 469 -2.11 -12.13 -16.21
N GLY A 470 -2.75 -12.67 -17.23
CA GLY A 470 -4.20 -12.61 -17.36
C GLY A 470 -4.85 -13.89 -17.86
N PHE A 471 -6.16 -13.97 -17.64
CA PHE A 471 -6.99 -15.07 -18.16
C PHE A 471 -7.24 -14.96 -19.66
N ASP A 472 -6.75 -13.91 -20.31
CA ASP A 472 -6.69 -13.77 -21.77
C ASP A 472 -5.53 -14.53 -22.42
N LYS A 473 -4.83 -15.39 -21.65
CA LYS A 473 -3.70 -16.25 -22.06
C LYS A 473 -2.41 -15.50 -22.37
N ASN A 474 -2.36 -14.22 -22.05
CA ASN A 474 -1.21 -13.37 -22.32
C ASN A 474 -0.50 -12.98 -21.04
N VAL A 475 0.77 -12.66 -21.19
CA VAL A 475 1.58 -11.97 -20.19
C VAL A 475 1.99 -10.64 -20.81
N ASN A 476 1.73 -9.54 -20.10
CA ASN A 476 2.01 -8.21 -20.58
C ASN A 476 3.13 -7.56 -19.78
N ILE A 477 4.05 -6.90 -20.47
CA ILE A 477 5.15 -6.14 -19.88
C ILE A 477 4.82 -4.65 -20.02
N PHE A 478 4.80 -3.94 -18.90
CA PHE A 478 4.52 -2.51 -18.86
C PHE A 478 5.73 -1.73 -18.33
N SER A 479 5.94 -0.55 -18.86
CA SER A 479 6.86 0.43 -18.29
C SER A 479 6.23 1.08 -17.05
N ALA A 480 7.01 1.24 -15.98
CA ALA A 480 6.49 1.69 -14.68
C ALA A 480 6.27 3.21 -14.57
N ASP A 481 6.81 4.01 -15.49
CA ASP A 481 6.72 5.48 -15.40
C ASP A 481 5.67 6.07 -16.33
N ASP A 482 5.69 5.61 -17.58
CA ASP A 482 4.76 6.08 -18.64
C ASP A 482 3.55 5.15 -18.80
N TRP A 483 3.47 4.10 -18.00
CA TRP A 483 2.38 3.12 -18.00
C TRP A 483 2.08 2.52 -19.37
N SER A 484 3.05 2.58 -20.29
CA SER A 484 2.89 2.07 -21.64
C SER A 484 3.10 0.57 -21.70
N LEU A 485 2.30 -0.10 -22.52
CA LEU A 485 2.53 -1.49 -22.89
C LEU A 485 3.80 -1.58 -23.74
N VAL A 486 4.77 -2.37 -23.29
CA VAL A 486 6.03 -2.59 -24.02
C VAL A 486 5.93 -3.78 -24.96
N LYS A 487 5.48 -4.92 -24.44
CA LYS A 487 5.30 -6.16 -25.22
C LYS A 487 4.20 -7.03 -24.59
N THR A 488 3.48 -7.75 -25.45
CA THR A 488 2.57 -8.83 -25.07
C THR A 488 3.23 -10.15 -25.45
N LEU A 489 3.39 -11.03 -24.48
CA LEU A 489 3.94 -12.37 -24.64
C LEU A 489 2.76 -13.34 -24.76
N SER A 490 2.56 -13.89 -25.96
CA SER A 490 1.50 -14.84 -26.27
C SER A 490 2.09 -16.22 -26.54
N GLY A 491 1.42 -17.27 -26.06
CA GLY A 491 1.90 -18.66 -26.29
C GLY A 491 1.28 -19.68 -25.34
N HIS A 492 0.60 -19.25 -24.27
CA HIS A 492 -0.16 -20.16 -23.43
C HIS A 492 -1.46 -20.62 -24.12
N ALA A 493 -1.76 -21.91 -24.02
CA ALA A 493 -3.01 -22.47 -24.53
C ALA A 493 -4.19 -22.23 -23.59
N GLY A 494 -3.92 -22.09 -22.29
CA GLY A 494 -4.89 -21.82 -21.22
C GLY A 494 -4.67 -20.48 -20.54
N ASN A 495 -5.50 -20.19 -19.52
CA ASN A 495 -5.37 -19.00 -18.68
C ASN A 495 -4.02 -19.00 -17.98
N VAL A 496 -3.33 -17.84 -17.97
CA VAL A 496 -2.11 -17.67 -17.19
C VAL A 496 -2.51 -17.36 -15.76
N LEU A 497 -1.96 -18.09 -14.80
CA LEU A 497 -2.32 -17.97 -13.39
C LEU A 497 -1.31 -17.15 -12.58
N SER A 498 -0.04 -17.24 -12.93
CA SER A 498 1.02 -16.49 -12.24
C SER A 498 2.17 -16.16 -13.18
N THR A 499 2.89 -15.10 -12.85
CA THR A 499 4.10 -14.64 -13.52
C THR A 499 5.12 -14.17 -12.51
N ASP A 500 6.39 -14.26 -12.87
CA ASP A 500 7.49 -13.73 -12.07
C ASP A 500 8.65 -13.25 -12.96
N VAL A 501 9.50 -12.40 -12.40
CA VAL A 501 10.65 -11.80 -13.10
C VAL A 501 11.93 -12.13 -12.35
N SER A 502 12.95 -12.59 -13.05
CA SER A 502 14.26 -12.84 -12.44
C SER A 502 14.94 -11.55 -11.98
N ASN A 503 15.75 -11.63 -10.92
CA ASN A 503 16.42 -10.47 -10.33
C ASN A 503 17.39 -9.74 -11.28
N ASP A 504 17.92 -10.43 -12.29
CA ASP A 504 18.80 -9.88 -13.32
C ASP A 504 18.05 -9.27 -14.52
N ALA A 505 16.72 -9.41 -14.57
CA ALA A 505 15.85 -9.03 -15.69
C ALA A 505 16.23 -9.72 -17.01
N GLN A 506 16.76 -10.94 -16.95
CA GLN A 506 17.04 -11.75 -18.15
C GLN A 506 15.87 -12.67 -18.48
N TRP A 507 15.11 -13.09 -17.46
CA TRP A 507 14.07 -14.08 -17.59
C TRP A 507 12.75 -13.61 -16.99
N ILE A 508 11.66 -13.97 -17.67
CA ILE A 508 10.30 -13.90 -17.16
C ILE A 508 9.76 -15.32 -17.18
N ALA A 509 9.19 -15.78 -16.07
CA ALA A 509 8.50 -17.05 -16.02
C ALA A 509 7.00 -16.81 -15.97
N SER A 510 6.24 -17.69 -16.59
CA SER A 510 4.77 -17.71 -16.51
C SER A 510 4.27 -19.14 -16.41
N CYS A 511 3.19 -19.32 -15.67
CA CYS A 511 2.55 -20.62 -15.54
C CYS A 511 1.03 -20.51 -15.65
N GLY A 512 0.38 -21.59 -16.04
CA GLY A 512 -1.02 -21.50 -16.31
C GLY A 512 -1.82 -22.80 -16.23
N HIS A 513 -3.06 -22.67 -16.65
CA HIS A 513 -4.04 -23.74 -16.67
C HIS A 513 -3.70 -24.83 -17.69
N ASP A 514 -2.83 -24.53 -18.66
CA ASP A 514 -2.29 -25.48 -19.65
C ASP A 514 -1.26 -26.46 -19.08
N ARG A 515 -1.02 -26.44 -17.77
CA ARG A 515 -0.06 -27.29 -17.05
C ARG A 515 1.41 -27.04 -17.40
N THR A 516 1.67 -25.98 -18.16
CA THR A 516 3.04 -25.63 -18.58
C THR A 516 3.59 -24.47 -17.75
N VAL A 517 4.89 -24.51 -17.56
CA VAL A 517 5.71 -23.37 -17.19
C VAL A 517 6.44 -22.92 -18.45
N LYS A 518 6.36 -21.64 -18.76
CA LYS A 518 7.04 -21.02 -19.89
C LYS A 518 8.08 -20.04 -19.41
N LEU A 519 9.23 -20.07 -20.08
CA LEU A 519 10.33 -19.15 -19.85
C LEU A 519 10.46 -18.23 -21.07
N TRP A 520 10.49 -16.95 -20.79
CA TRP A 520 10.64 -15.90 -21.78
C TRP A 520 11.98 -15.20 -21.54
N GLY A 521 12.75 -14.96 -22.58
CA GLY A 521 14.06 -14.37 -22.47
C GLY A 521 14.46 -13.64 -23.75
N ILE A 522 15.62 -13.03 -23.71
CA ILE A 522 16.26 -12.40 -24.86
C ILE A 522 17.25 -13.42 -25.41
N GLU A 523 17.14 -13.76 -26.70
CA GLU A 523 18.16 -14.56 -27.41
C GLU A 523 19.51 -13.86 -27.51
#